data_5e0d7b59c041f4089c73ce74c3d8dc0f
#
_entry.id   5e0d7b59c041f4089c73ce74c3d8dc0f
#
_cell.length_a   1.000
_cell.length_b   1.000
_cell.length_c   1.000
_cell.angle_alpha   90.00
_cell.angle_beta   90.00
_cell.angle_gamma   90.00
#
_symmetry.space_group_name_H-M   'P 1'
#
loop_
_entity.id
_entity.type
_entity.pdbx_description
1 polymer ?
#
loop_
_entity_poly.entity_id
_entity_poly.type
_entity_poly.pdbx_seq_one_letter_code
_entity_poly.pdbx_strand_id
1 'polypeptide(L)'
;MRKLFMIIGLDIGGTNIKGVIINNDGTILAKTSVTTGAGIDATENNICHCIETLLELSHINKKEVDAVGIGSAGAIDKQKGMVITSPNIPAWKHYPIVQRVEKITGYTVFLENDANAAVVGELWLGNGKNYKNWIMLTLGTGIGGGAVINGMPYTGNNGSAMEFGHITIDYNGLQCKCGRKGCLECYGSATAVVHFVKSHCTSYPDSSLNPIAQHTMTARHVYDEAKKGDPLALYVFNLIGTYLGIGIADLVNIFNPEAVILGGGLSSASQYFLPQIIHQVQKLSLEGMKENIRYMTTKHGDYTAAIGAAKYALETI
;
A
#
# COMPACT_ATOMS: atom_id res chain seq x y z
N MET A 1 23.30 -7.14 28.09
CA MET A 1 22.65 -7.55 26.83
C MET A 1 21.45 -6.65 26.58
N ARG A 2 21.28 -6.07 25.39
CA ARG A 2 20.02 -5.37 25.05
C ARG A 2 18.90 -6.40 25.01
N LYS A 3 17.76 -6.11 25.63
CA LYS A 3 16.56 -6.96 25.53
C LYS A 3 16.20 -7.13 24.05
N LEU A 4 16.03 -8.36 23.62
CA LEU A 4 15.53 -8.67 22.28
C LEU A 4 14.00 -8.64 22.33
N PHE A 5 13.40 -7.67 21.65
CA PHE A 5 11.94 -7.59 21.52
C PHE A 5 11.51 -8.34 20.27
N MET A 6 10.44 -9.12 20.38
CA MET A 6 9.79 -9.83 19.28
C MET A 6 8.44 -9.21 19.00
N ILE A 7 8.27 -8.70 17.80
CA ILE A 7 7.06 -7.99 17.41
C ILE A 7 6.42 -8.68 16.19
N ILE A 8 5.12 -8.86 16.25
CA ILE A 8 4.33 -9.25 15.08
C ILE A 8 3.78 -7.99 14.42
N GLY A 9 3.96 -7.88 13.11
CA GLY A 9 3.32 -6.86 12.29
C GLY A 9 2.31 -7.48 11.35
N LEU A 10 1.12 -6.91 11.30
CA LEU A 10 0.04 -7.33 10.42
C LEU A 10 -0.36 -6.18 9.50
N ASP A 11 -0.51 -6.44 8.22
CA ASP A 11 -1.16 -5.57 7.24
C ASP A 11 -2.49 -6.20 6.85
N ILE A 12 -3.60 -5.58 7.24
CA ILE A 12 -4.94 -6.10 7.01
C ILE A 12 -5.57 -5.42 5.80
N GLY A 13 -5.42 -6.08 4.66
CA GLY A 13 -6.06 -5.68 3.41
C GLY A 13 -7.45 -6.30 3.24
N GLY A 14 -8.18 -5.88 2.19
CA GLY A 14 -9.50 -6.42 1.90
C GLY A 14 -9.53 -7.86 1.41
N THR A 15 -8.41 -8.38 0.90
CA THR A 15 -8.29 -9.73 0.36
C THR A 15 -7.42 -10.63 1.22
N ASN A 16 -6.28 -10.11 1.67
CA ASN A 16 -5.30 -10.86 2.45
C ASN A 16 -4.87 -10.07 3.68
N ILE A 17 -4.54 -10.80 4.74
CA ILE A 17 -3.78 -10.36 5.89
C ILE A 17 -2.34 -10.83 5.68
N LYS A 18 -1.39 -9.90 5.66
CA LYS A 18 0.03 -10.19 5.54
C LYS A 18 0.69 -9.99 6.88
N GLY A 19 1.43 -10.97 7.33
CA GLY A 19 2.05 -10.94 8.64
C GLY A 19 3.56 -11.16 8.58
N VAL A 20 4.27 -10.51 9.50
CA VAL A 20 5.69 -10.73 9.77
C VAL A 20 5.90 -10.88 11.27
N ILE A 21 6.89 -11.70 11.67
CA ILE A 21 7.46 -11.63 13.00
C ILE A 21 8.91 -11.18 12.87
N ILE A 22 9.28 -10.18 13.66
CA ILE A 22 10.53 -9.45 13.51
C ILE A 22 11.07 -9.04 14.88
N ASN A 23 12.37 -9.03 15.02
CA ASN A 23 13.01 -8.53 16.24
C ASN A 23 13.36 -7.03 16.13
N ASN A 24 13.79 -6.42 17.24
CA ASN A 24 14.09 -4.99 17.32
C ASN A 24 15.36 -4.57 16.56
N ASP A 25 16.18 -5.49 16.08
CA ASP A 25 17.31 -5.16 15.18
C ASP A 25 16.91 -5.19 13.69
N GLY A 26 15.67 -5.57 13.38
CA GLY A 26 15.14 -5.62 12.03
C GLY A 26 15.27 -6.96 11.33
N THR A 27 15.68 -8.02 12.04
CA THR A 27 15.71 -9.38 11.50
C THR A 27 14.31 -9.94 11.40
N ILE A 28 13.87 -10.25 10.19
CA ILE A 28 12.58 -10.89 9.92
C ILE A 28 12.75 -12.39 10.08
N LEU A 29 12.04 -12.99 11.07
CA LEU A 29 12.11 -14.40 11.41
C LEU A 29 11.16 -15.25 10.57
N ALA A 30 9.96 -14.73 10.32
CA ALA A 30 8.98 -15.38 9.44
C ALA A 30 8.07 -14.37 8.76
N LYS A 31 7.44 -14.82 7.65
CA LYS A 31 6.40 -14.10 6.90
C LYS A 31 5.31 -15.07 6.51
N THR A 32 4.07 -14.60 6.54
CA THR A 32 2.92 -15.37 6.06
C THR A 32 1.87 -14.47 5.43
N SER A 33 0.98 -15.06 4.65
CA SER A 33 -0.18 -14.37 4.09
C SER A 33 -1.38 -15.32 4.14
N VAL A 34 -2.47 -14.85 4.72
CA VAL A 34 -3.74 -15.57 4.81
C VAL A 34 -4.86 -14.72 4.22
N THR A 35 -5.97 -15.33 3.83
CA THR A 35 -7.13 -14.58 3.34
C THR A 35 -7.74 -13.74 4.46
N THR A 36 -8.26 -12.55 4.17
CA THR A 36 -8.95 -11.72 5.16
C THR A 36 -10.26 -12.35 5.61
N GLY A 37 -10.97 -13.02 4.68
CA GLY A 37 -12.30 -13.58 4.95
C GLY A 37 -13.42 -12.56 4.78
N ALA A 38 -14.66 -13.03 4.84
CA ALA A 38 -15.84 -12.19 4.71
C ALA A 38 -16.50 -11.97 6.07
N GLY A 39 -16.65 -10.69 6.48
CA GLY A 39 -17.25 -10.32 7.76
C GLY A 39 -16.27 -10.29 8.93
N ILE A 40 -16.77 -9.84 10.08
CA ILE A 40 -15.95 -9.59 11.27
C ILE A 40 -15.34 -10.87 11.82
N ASP A 41 -16.17 -11.87 12.09
CA ASP A 41 -15.71 -13.10 12.76
C ASP A 41 -14.69 -13.87 11.92
N ALA A 42 -14.89 -13.95 10.59
CA ALA A 42 -13.95 -14.58 9.69
C ALA A 42 -12.61 -13.83 9.67
N THR A 43 -12.64 -12.50 9.66
CA THR A 43 -11.42 -11.68 9.70
C THR A 43 -10.67 -11.86 11.03
N GLU A 44 -11.37 -11.84 12.17
CA GLU A 44 -10.78 -12.08 13.49
C GLU A 44 -10.12 -13.46 13.59
N ASN A 45 -10.82 -14.51 13.14
CA ASN A 45 -10.27 -15.87 13.11
C ASN A 45 -9.01 -15.96 12.22
N ASN A 46 -9.01 -15.27 11.07
CA ASN A 46 -7.86 -15.27 10.17
C ASN A 46 -6.69 -14.40 10.71
N ILE A 47 -6.96 -13.37 11.51
CA ILE A 47 -5.91 -12.66 12.27
C ILE A 47 -5.23 -13.63 13.25
N CYS A 48 -6.00 -14.40 14.03
CA CYS A 48 -5.45 -15.41 14.93
C CYS A 48 -4.64 -16.46 14.17
N HIS A 49 -5.19 -16.99 13.09
CA HIS A 49 -4.51 -17.98 12.26
C HIS A 49 -3.20 -17.43 11.66
N CYS A 50 -3.17 -16.18 11.22
CA CYS A 50 -1.95 -15.51 10.74
C CYS A 50 -0.88 -15.46 11.84
N ILE A 51 -1.26 -15.07 13.06
CA ILE A 51 -0.36 -15.00 14.21
C ILE A 51 0.18 -16.39 14.57
N GLU A 52 -0.69 -17.40 14.66
CA GLU A 52 -0.30 -18.78 14.96
C GLU A 52 0.67 -19.33 13.92
N THR A 53 0.39 -19.14 12.64
CA THR A 53 1.28 -19.53 11.55
C THR A 53 2.66 -18.85 11.66
N LEU A 54 2.72 -17.57 12.05
CA LEU A 54 3.99 -16.86 12.25
C LEU A 54 4.79 -17.45 13.39
N LEU A 55 4.13 -17.79 14.51
CA LEU A 55 4.78 -18.41 15.67
C LEU A 55 5.35 -19.79 15.30
N GLU A 56 4.58 -20.62 14.58
CA GLU A 56 5.02 -21.92 14.11
C GLU A 56 6.23 -21.81 13.16
N LEU A 57 6.15 -20.95 12.15
CA LEU A 57 7.22 -20.77 11.17
C LEU A 57 8.51 -20.20 11.76
N SER A 58 8.41 -19.36 12.79
CA SER A 58 9.56 -18.73 13.45
C SER A 58 10.11 -19.56 14.61
N HIS A 59 9.39 -20.60 15.07
CA HIS A 59 9.68 -21.35 16.29
C HIS A 59 9.74 -20.48 17.56
N ILE A 60 9.01 -19.36 17.56
CA ILE A 60 8.92 -18.44 18.71
C ILE A 60 7.70 -18.81 19.56
N ASN A 61 7.89 -18.86 20.88
CA ASN A 61 6.78 -19.10 21.80
C ASN A 61 5.90 -17.86 21.92
N LYS A 62 4.59 -18.07 22.15
CA LYS A 62 3.62 -17.00 22.37
C LYS A 62 4.08 -15.97 23.42
N LYS A 63 4.73 -16.42 24.49
CA LYS A 63 5.20 -15.57 25.60
C LYS A 63 6.42 -14.70 25.26
N GLU A 64 7.09 -14.98 24.16
CA GLU A 64 8.26 -14.23 23.71
C GLU A 64 7.89 -13.03 22.82
N VAL A 65 6.63 -12.96 22.37
CA VAL A 65 6.12 -11.83 21.60
C VAL A 65 5.70 -10.70 22.54
N ASP A 66 6.32 -9.53 22.37
CA ASP A 66 6.10 -8.38 23.23
C ASP A 66 4.86 -7.55 22.80
N ALA A 67 4.57 -7.47 21.48
CA ALA A 67 3.42 -6.73 20.97
C ALA A 67 3.03 -7.13 19.54
N VAL A 68 1.85 -6.68 19.10
CA VAL A 68 1.34 -6.78 17.75
C VAL A 68 1.05 -5.39 17.20
N GLY A 69 1.63 -5.06 16.04
CA GLY A 69 1.27 -3.86 15.28
C GLY A 69 0.33 -4.21 14.14
N ILE A 70 -0.70 -3.41 13.93
CA ILE A 70 -1.67 -3.57 12.85
C ILE A 70 -1.63 -2.36 11.93
N GLY A 71 -1.41 -2.58 10.63
CA GLY A 71 -1.69 -1.64 9.56
C GLY A 71 -3.09 -1.93 8.98
N SER A 72 -3.93 -0.92 8.88
CA SER A 72 -5.29 -1.07 8.35
C SER A 72 -5.62 0.00 7.33
N ALA A 73 -6.21 -0.42 6.21
CA ALA A 73 -6.71 0.50 5.21
C ALA A 73 -7.94 1.28 5.71
N GLY A 74 -8.02 2.55 5.34
CA GLY A 74 -9.12 3.44 5.63
C GLY A 74 -8.85 4.45 6.75
N ALA A 75 -9.89 5.15 7.18
CA ALA A 75 -9.79 6.13 8.25
C ALA A 75 -9.73 5.43 9.61
N ILE A 76 -8.76 5.79 10.43
CA ILE A 76 -8.55 5.23 11.76
C ILE A 76 -8.53 6.30 12.85
N ASP A 77 -8.87 5.92 14.07
CA ASP A 77 -8.66 6.69 15.30
C ASP A 77 -7.63 5.91 16.15
N LYS A 78 -6.37 6.32 16.08
CA LYS A 78 -5.27 5.65 16.79
C LYS A 78 -5.43 5.72 18.31
N GLN A 79 -5.96 6.82 18.83
CA GLN A 79 -6.13 7.01 20.30
C GLN A 79 -7.17 6.06 20.85
N LYS A 80 -8.23 5.79 20.08
CA LYS A 80 -9.28 4.83 20.46
C LYS A 80 -9.00 3.40 19.98
N GLY A 81 -7.94 3.18 19.20
CA GLY A 81 -7.64 1.88 18.62
C GLY A 81 -8.72 1.36 17.68
N MET A 82 -9.30 2.25 16.86
CA MET A 82 -10.53 2.01 16.11
C MET A 82 -10.37 2.29 14.62
N VAL A 83 -10.91 1.43 13.78
CA VAL A 83 -11.15 1.72 12.37
C VAL A 83 -12.49 2.45 12.25
N ILE A 84 -12.48 3.71 11.80
CA ILE A 84 -13.68 4.52 11.62
C ILE A 84 -14.46 4.01 10.41
N THR A 85 -13.77 3.85 9.28
CA THR A 85 -14.32 3.25 8.06
C THR A 85 -13.21 2.55 7.29
N SER A 86 -13.52 1.41 6.68
CA SER A 86 -12.61 0.73 5.76
C SER A 86 -13.27 0.52 4.41
N PRO A 87 -12.70 1.04 3.30
CA PRO A 87 -13.25 0.81 1.97
C PRO A 87 -13.13 -0.65 1.53
N ASN A 88 -12.18 -1.38 2.11
CA ASN A 88 -11.85 -2.75 1.75
C ASN A 88 -12.59 -3.79 2.60
N ILE A 89 -13.05 -3.40 3.80
CA ILE A 89 -13.81 -4.25 4.73
C ILE A 89 -15.04 -3.45 5.18
N PRO A 90 -16.13 -3.44 4.41
CA PRO A 90 -17.31 -2.61 4.70
C PRO A 90 -17.97 -2.86 6.07
N ALA A 91 -17.77 -4.07 6.63
CA ALA A 91 -18.23 -4.42 7.96
C ALA A 91 -17.51 -3.64 9.08
N TRP A 92 -16.35 -3.06 8.80
CA TRP A 92 -15.57 -2.28 9.75
C TRP A 92 -16.00 -0.82 9.71
N LYS A 93 -17.05 -0.52 10.47
CA LYS A 93 -17.53 0.83 10.70
C LYS A 93 -17.55 1.07 12.21
N HIS A 94 -16.73 2.04 12.66
CA HIS A 94 -16.46 2.27 14.09
C HIS A 94 -16.05 0.98 14.82
N TYR A 95 -15.17 0.19 14.17
CA TYR A 95 -14.78 -1.11 14.65
C TYR A 95 -13.56 -1.02 15.59
N PRO A 96 -13.69 -1.43 16.88
CA PRO A 96 -12.65 -1.29 17.91
C PRO A 96 -11.61 -2.41 17.77
N ILE A 97 -10.84 -2.40 16.67
CA ILE A 97 -9.95 -3.50 16.28
C ILE A 97 -8.90 -3.83 17.34
N VAL A 98 -8.32 -2.83 17.99
CA VAL A 98 -7.30 -3.03 19.04
C VAL A 98 -7.90 -3.86 20.15
N GLN A 99 -8.99 -3.40 20.77
CA GLN A 99 -9.68 -4.10 21.86
C GLN A 99 -10.07 -5.54 21.47
N ARG A 100 -10.56 -5.72 20.25
CA ARG A 100 -11.01 -7.03 19.75
C ARG A 100 -9.83 -7.98 19.61
N VAL A 101 -8.74 -7.54 18.98
CA VAL A 101 -7.55 -8.38 18.76
C VAL A 101 -6.85 -8.65 20.08
N GLU A 102 -6.74 -7.67 21.00
CA GLU A 102 -6.21 -7.90 22.37
C GLU A 102 -6.99 -8.98 23.11
N LYS A 103 -8.33 -8.91 23.04
CA LYS A 103 -9.21 -9.88 23.71
C LYS A 103 -9.01 -11.31 23.21
N ILE A 104 -8.85 -11.52 21.90
CA ILE A 104 -8.76 -12.86 21.31
C ILE A 104 -7.34 -13.42 21.34
N THR A 105 -6.30 -12.57 21.32
CA THR A 105 -4.89 -13.00 21.25
C THR A 105 -4.17 -12.93 22.60
N GLY A 106 -4.55 -11.98 23.45
CA GLY A 106 -3.88 -11.67 24.71
C GLY A 106 -2.60 -10.84 24.56
N TYR A 107 -2.31 -10.31 23.37
CA TYR A 107 -1.18 -9.41 23.12
C TYR A 107 -1.58 -7.95 23.31
N THR A 108 -0.62 -7.08 23.63
CA THR A 108 -0.78 -5.63 23.47
C THR A 108 -0.77 -5.28 22.00
N VAL A 109 -1.74 -4.50 21.54
CA VAL A 109 -1.97 -4.22 20.11
C VAL A 109 -1.89 -2.72 19.84
N PHE A 110 -1.23 -2.36 18.74
CA PHE A 110 -1.12 -0.98 18.23
C PHE A 110 -1.67 -0.88 16.82
N LEU A 111 -2.32 0.23 16.50
CA LEU A 111 -2.98 0.48 15.20
C LEU A 111 -2.32 1.64 14.47
N GLU A 112 -1.99 1.42 13.20
CA GLU A 112 -1.55 2.45 12.25
C GLU A 112 -2.35 2.33 10.94
N ASN A 113 -2.41 3.41 10.16
CA ASN A 113 -2.88 3.34 8.78
C ASN A 113 -1.89 2.55 7.90
N ASP A 114 -2.40 1.79 6.93
CA ASP A 114 -1.60 0.91 6.06
C ASP A 114 -0.55 1.67 5.22
N ALA A 115 -0.89 2.83 4.66
CA ALA A 115 0.04 3.64 3.88
C ALA A 115 1.12 4.27 4.78
N ASN A 116 0.75 4.80 5.95
CA ASN A 116 1.72 5.29 6.94
C ASN A 116 2.65 4.16 7.41
N ALA A 117 2.09 2.99 7.71
CA ALA A 117 2.89 1.81 8.05
C ALA A 117 3.86 1.44 6.93
N ALA A 118 3.43 1.47 5.67
CA ALA A 118 4.31 1.20 4.54
C ALA A 118 5.49 2.18 4.47
N VAL A 119 5.26 3.48 4.72
CA VAL A 119 6.32 4.51 4.80
C VAL A 119 7.30 4.19 5.92
N VAL A 120 6.81 3.84 7.11
CA VAL A 120 7.66 3.46 8.26
C VAL A 120 8.48 2.21 7.94
N GLY A 121 7.89 1.22 7.26
CA GLY A 121 8.57 0.00 6.83
C GLY A 121 9.71 0.28 5.83
N GLU A 122 9.47 1.14 4.83
CA GLU A 122 10.49 1.55 3.86
C GLU A 122 11.59 2.41 4.49
N LEU A 123 11.25 3.26 5.46
CA LEU A 123 12.22 4.05 6.19
C LEU A 123 13.11 3.16 7.08
N TRP A 124 12.55 2.13 7.71
CA TRP A 124 13.31 1.27 8.62
C TRP A 124 14.18 0.25 7.88
N LEU A 125 13.59 -0.58 7.02
CA LEU A 125 14.29 -1.72 6.40
C LEU A 125 14.31 -1.68 4.87
N GLY A 126 13.61 -0.73 4.27
CA GLY A 126 13.45 -0.61 2.84
C GLY A 126 14.48 0.27 2.15
N ASN A 127 14.11 0.71 0.95
CA ASN A 127 14.91 1.57 0.11
C ASN A 127 14.91 3.03 0.59
N GLY A 128 13.86 3.45 1.31
CA GLY A 128 13.70 4.81 1.83
C GLY A 128 14.73 5.21 2.89
N LYS A 129 15.35 4.24 3.59
CA LYS A 129 16.33 4.48 4.65
C LYS A 129 17.58 5.27 4.22
N ASN A 130 17.86 5.31 2.91
CA ASN A 130 19.03 5.97 2.35
C ASN A 130 18.78 7.44 1.96
N TYR A 131 17.55 7.93 2.12
CA TYR A 131 17.11 9.26 1.70
C TYR A 131 16.45 10.00 2.85
N LYS A 132 16.59 11.33 2.87
CA LYS A 132 15.98 12.19 3.89
C LYS A 132 14.63 12.75 3.46
N ASN A 133 14.47 12.98 2.15
CA ASN A 133 13.25 13.55 1.57
C ASN A 133 12.78 12.65 0.42
N TRP A 134 11.69 11.95 0.61
CA TRP A 134 11.15 11.06 -0.40
C TRP A 134 9.64 10.88 -0.25
N ILE A 135 9.02 10.49 -1.34
CA ILE A 135 7.59 10.20 -1.37
C ILE A 135 7.34 8.75 -1.75
N MET A 136 6.22 8.22 -1.29
CA MET A 136 5.77 6.87 -1.61
C MET A 136 4.32 6.88 -2.06
N LEU A 137 4.02 6.11 -3.09
CA LEU A 137 2.66 5.78 -3.50
C LEU A 137 2.43 4.28 -3.32
N THR A 138 1.39 3.90 -2.61
CA THR A 138 0.95 2.50 -2.50
C THR A 138 -0.14 2.24 -3.53
N LEU A 139 0.19 1.47 -4.57
CA LEU A 139 -0.65 1.18 -5.72
C LEU A 139 -1.37 -0.15 -5.52
N GLY A 140 -2.62 -0.09 -5.07
CA GLY A 140 -3.49 -1.24 -4.79
C GLY A 140 -4.87 -1.06 -5.42
N THR A 141 -5.92 -1.54 -4.74
CA THR A 141 -7.33 -1.28 -5.11
C THR A 141 -7.59 0.22 -5.27
N GLY A 142 -6.99 1.03 -4.40
CA GLY A 142 -6.88 2.49 -4.50
C GLY A 142 -5.42 2.94 -4.56
N ILE A 143 -5.18 4.22 -4.28
CA ILE A 143 -3.85 4.81 -4.14
C ILE A 143 -3.71 5.44 -2.77
N GLY A 144 -2.84 4.90 -1.94
CA GLY A 144 -2.37 5.55 -0.73
C GLY A 144 -1.08 6.34 -0.98
N GLY A 145 -0.74 7.20 -0.04
CA GLY A 145 0.47 8.00 -0.14
C GLY A 145 1.19 8.18 1.19
N GLY A 146 2.42 8.62 1.11
CA GLY A 146 3.21 9.02 2.25
C GLY A 146 4.46 9.79 1.85
N ALA A 147 4.98 10.56 2.79
CA ALA A 147 6.21 11.31 2.61
C ALA A 147 7.10 11.20 3.84
N VAL A 148 8.40 11.21 3.60
CA VAL A 148 9.42 11.43 4.62
C VAL A 148 10.08 12.77 4.31
N ILE A 149 10.13 13.64 5.31
CA ILE A 149 10.71 14.98 5.22
C ILE A 149 11.78 15.10 6.30
N ASN A 150 13.01 15.43 5.90
CA ASN A 150 14.16 15.50 6.80
C ASN A 150 14.38 14.22 7.62
N GLY A 151 14.11 13.06 7.02
CA GLY A 151 14.28 11.74 7.64
C GLY A 151 13.15 11.32 8.58
N MET A 152 12.05 12.09 8.66
CA MET A 152 10.89 11.81 9.52
C MET A 152 9.62 11.62 8.67
N PRO A 153 8.81 10.59 8.95
CA PRO A 153 7.50 10.45 8.33
C PRO A 153 6.62 11.67 8.61
N TYR A 154 6.00 12.20 7.57
CA TYR A 154 5.08 13.32 7.72
C TYR A 154 3.64 12.82 7.70
N THR A 155 2.94 12.97 8.81
CA THR A 155 1.56 12.51 8.97
C THR A 155 0.53 13.64 9.13
N GLY A 156 1.00 14.90 9.10
CA GLY A 156 0.13 16.07 9.26
C GLY A 156 -0.36 16.27 10.69
N ASN A 157 -1.41 17.08 10.83
CA ASN A 157 -1.92 17.49 12.14
C ASN A 157 -2.53 16.34 12.96
N ASN A 158 -3.22 15.41 12.30
CA ASN A 158 -4.00 14.36 12.98
C ASN A 158 -3.69 12.94 12.47
N GLY A 159 -2.59 12.77 11.74
CA GLY A 159 -2.19 11.47 11.19
C GLY A 159 -2.83 11.10 9.84
N SER A 160 -3.63 12.00 9.25
CA SER A 160 -4.38 11.72 8.00
C SER A 160 -3.87 12.52 6.79
N ALA A 161 -2.61 12.95 6.80
CA ALA A 161 -2.01 13.62 5.65
C ALA A 161 -1.60 12.64 4.54
N MET A 162 -1.11 13.17 3.43
CA MET A 162 -0.54 12.42 2.30
C MET A 162 -1.55 11.57 1.52
N GLU A 163 -2.79 12.00 1.43
CA GLU A 163 -3.85 11.39 0.62
C GLU A 163 -3.61 11.63 -0.89
N PHE A 164 -2.46 11.16 -1.40
CA PHE A 164 -2.00 11.40 -2.78
C PHE A 164 -2.95 10.84 -3.83
N GLY A 165 -3.65 9.75 -3.52
CA GLY A 165 -4.67 9.20 -4.42
C GLY A 165 -5.83 10.15 -4.69
N HIS A 166 -6.04 11.15 -3.81
CA HIS A 166 -7.16 12.09 -3.92
C HIS A 166 -6.76 13.49 -4.40
N ILE A 167 -5.51 13.70 -4.87
CA ILE A 167 -5.17 14.91 -5.63
C ILE A 167 -5.94 14.89 -6.96
N THR A 168 -6.41 16.06 -7.40
CA THR A 168 -7.17 16.20 -8.64
C THR A 168 -6.22 16.43 -9.80
N ILE A 169 -6.11 15.48 -10.71
CA ILE A 169 -5.30 15.58 -11.94
C ILE A 169 -6.13 15.94 -13.17
N ASP A 170 -7.45 15.88 -13.08
CA ASP A 170 -8.38 16.25 -14.13
C ASP A 170 -9.68 16.82 -13.51
N TYR A 171 -9.85 18.14 -13.57
CA TYR A 171 -11.00 18.82 -12.94
C TYR A 171 -12.36 18.30 -13.46
N ASN A 172 -12.45 17.98 -14.76
CA ASN A 172 -13.67 17.48 -15.41
C ASN A 172 -13.72 15.95 -15.52
N GLY A 173 -12.80 15.26 -14.86
CA GLY A 173 -12.56 13.86 -15.03
C GLY A 173 -13.52 12.91 -14.28
N LEU A 174 -13.08 11.68 -14.10
CA LEU A 174 -13.86 10.58 -13.53
C LEU A 174 -14.34 10.88 -12.11
N GLN A 175 -15.56 10.43 -11.79
CA GLN A 175 -16.13 10.52 -10.46
C GLN A 175 -15.38 9.58 -9.50
N CYS A 176 -14.83 10.12 -8.42
CA CYS A 176 -14.19 9.36 -7.36
C CYS A 176 -15.21 8.98 -6.26
N LYS A 177 -14.97 7.84 -5.62
CA LYS A 177 -15.78 7.38 -4.46
C LYS A 177 -15.71 8.33 -3.27
N CYS A 178 -14.66 9.16 -3.15
CA CYS A 178 -14.55 10.18 -2.12
C CYS A 178 -15.48 11.40 -2.32
N GLY A 179 -16.28 11.43 -3.38
CA GLY A 179 -17.19 12.51 -3.74
C GLY A 179 -16.60 13.57 -4.68
N ARG A 180 -15.29 13.57 -4.91
CA ARG A 180 -14.58 14.50 -5.83
C ARG A 180 -14.53 13.92 -7.25
N LYS A 181 -14.17 14.77 -8.22
CA LYS A 181 -13.85 14.34 -9.58
C LYS A 181 -12.35 14.43 -9.84
N GLY A 182 -11.87 13.56 -10.73
CA GLY A 182 -10.53 13.62 -11.28
C GLY A 182 -9.41 13.23 -10.32
N CYS A 183 -9.71 12.51 -9.24
CA CYS A 183 -8.69 12.02 -8.33
C CYS A 183 -7.72 11.06 -9.04
N LEU A 184 -6.43 11.16 -8.73
CA LEU A 184 -5.37 10.30 -9.27
C LEU A 184 -5.72 8.79 -9.15
N GLU A 185 -6.36 8.40 -8.05
CA GLU A 185 -6.80 7.02 -7.81
C GLU A 185 -7.69 6.46 -8.92
N CYS A 186 -8.56 7.30 -9.49
CA CYS A 186 -9.45 6.88 -10.58
C CYS A 186 -8.71 6.52 -11.87
N TYR A 187 -7.45 6.92 -11.99
CA TYR A 187 -6.64 6.78 -13.19
C TYR A 187 -5.40 5.90 -13.01
N GLY A 188 -4.89 5.76 -11.79
CA GLY A 188 -3.61 5.10 -11.53
C GLY A 188 -3.68 3.86 -10.64
N SER A 189 -4.86 3.45 -10.15
CA SER A 189 -5.03 2.29 -9.26
C SER A 189 -5.21 0.98 -10.03
N ALA A 190 -5.16 -0.16 -9.31
CA ALA A 190 -5.51 -1.47 -9.87
C ALA A 190 -6.97 -1.52 -10.37
N THR A 191 -7.88 -0.77 -9.72
CA THR A 191 -9.25 -0.60 -10.19
C THR A 191 -9.31 0.15 -11.52
N ALA A 192 -8.46 1.18 -11.68
CA ALA A 192 -8.36 1.92 -12.93
C ALA A 192 -7.82 1.07 -14.09
N VAL A 193 -6.86 0.17 -13.84
CA VAL A 193 -6.38 -0.78 -14.85
C VAL A 193 -7.56 -1.59 -15.43
N VAL A 194 -8.39 -2.17 -14.57
CA VAL A 194 -9.57 -2.93 -15.00
C VAL A 194 -10.58 -2.06 -15.76
N HIS A 195 -10.81 -0.84 -15.27
CA HIS A 195 -11.70 0.12 -15.91
C HIS A 195 -11.25 0.44 -17.35
N PHE A 196 -9.96 0.74 -17.55
CA PHE A 196 -9.43 1.11 -18.86
C PHE A 196 -9.38 -0.08 -19.83
N VAL A 197 -9.12 -1.31 -19.37
CA VAL A 197 -9.29 -2.48 -20.23
C VAL A 197 -10.72 -2.57 -20.75
N LYS A 198 -11.71 -2.50 -19.85
CA LYS A 198 -13.14 -2.59 -20.24
C LYS A 198 -13.58 -1.49 -21.18
N SER A 199 -13.04 -0.27 -21.04
CA SER A 199 -13.41 0.86 -21.89
C SER A 199 -12.70 0.88 -23.26
N HIS A 200 -11.62 0.10 -23.44
CA HIS A 200 -10.85 0.08 -24.69
C HIS A 200 -10.89 -1.29 -25.41
N CYS A 201 -11.57 -2.29 -24.87
CA CYS A 201 -11.59 -3.64 -25.45
C CYS A 201 -12.07 -3.68 -26.92
N THR A 202 -13.02 -2.82 -27.31
CA THR A 202 -13.51 -2.71 -28.70
C THR A 202 -12.47 -2.18 -29.68
N SER A 203 -11.49 -1.41 -29.21
CA SER A 203 -10.39 -0.88 -30.03
C SER A 203 -9.26 -1.91 -30.24
N TYR A 204 -9.30 -3.02 -29.49
CA TYR A 204 -8.31 -4.10 -29.53
C TYR A 204 -9.01 -5.46 -29.67
N PRO A 205 -9.65 -5.75 -30.83
CA PRO A 205 -10.50 -6.92 -31.00
C PRO A 205 -9.75 -8.26 -30.79
N ASP A 206 -8.46 -8.30 -31.06
CA ASP A 206 -7.63 -9.50 -30.96
C ASP A 206 -6.98 -9.67 -29.58
N SER A 207 -7.27 -8.79 -28.61
CA SER A 207 -6.71 -8.91 -27.26
C SER A 207 -7.27 -10.13 -26.53
N SER A 208 -6.36 -10.89 -25.90
CA SER A 208 -6.69 -12.00 -25.02
C SER A 208 -7.45 -11.59 -23.76
N LEU A 209 -7.48 -10.30 -23.43
CA LEU A 209 -8.26 -9.75 -22.33
C LEU A 209 -9.76 -9.64 -22.61
N ASN A 210 -10.20 -9.63 -23.88
CA ASN A 210 -11.61 -9.43 -24.24
C ASN A 210 -12.58 -10.47 -23.63
N PRO A 211 -12.30 -11.76 -23.64
CA PRO A 211 -13.15 -12.75 -22.95
C PRO A 211 -13.15 -12.56 -21.43
N ILE A 212 -11.99 -12.20 -20.86
CA ILE A 212 -11.83 -12.03 -19.41
C ILE A 212 -12.57 -10.76 -18.95
N ALA A 213 -12.61 -9.70 -19.78
CA ALA A 213 -13.27 -8.43 -19.47
C ALA A 213 -14.79 -8.58 -19.21
N GLN A 214 -15.41 -9.63 -19.74
CA GLN A 214 -16.82 -9.94 -19.55
C GLN A 214 -17.11 -10.61 -18.19
N HIS A 215 -16.09 -11.08 -17.50
CA HIS A 215 -16.17 -11.79 -16.23
C HIS A 215 -15.44 -11.04 -15.10
N THR A 216 -14.93 -11.77 -14.10
CA THR A 216 -14.18 -11.23 -12.97
C THR A 216 -12.73 -10.91 -13.35
N MET A 217 -12.51 -9.75 -13.99
CA MET A 217 -11.18 -9.28 -14.32
C MET A 217 -10.50 -8.61 -13.10
N THR A 218 -9.20 -8.83 -12.97
CA THR A 218 -8.33 -8.16 -12.00
C THR A 218 -7.11 -7.55 -12.71
N ALA A 219 -6.44 -6.59 -12.09
CA ALA A 219 -5.19 -6.04 -12.61
C ALA A 219 -4.09 -7.12 -12.77
N ARG A 220 -4.18 -8.22 -12.03
CA ARG A 220 -3.27 -9.37 -12.17
C ARG A 220 -3.43 -10.04 -13.52
N HIS A 221 -4.66 -10.24 -14.00
CA HIS A 221 -4.91 -10.78 -15.35
C HIS A 221 -4.28 -9.89 -16.42
N VAL A 222 -4.43 -8.56 -16.27
CA VAL A 222 -3.83 -7.59 -17.22
C VAL A 222 -2.30 -7.66 -17.19
N TYR A 223 -1.70 -7.79 -16.01
CA TYR A 223 -0.26 -7.97 -15.86
C TYR A 223 0.23 -9.28 -16.52
N ASP A 224 -0.50 -10.37 -16.33
CA ASP A 224 -0.12 -11.67 -16.91
C ASP A 224 -0.22 -11.65 -18.44
N GLU A 225 -1.19 -10.94 -19.02
CA GLU A 225 -1.29 -10.74 -20.48
C GLU A 225 -0.23 -9.73 -20.99
N ALA A 226 0.12 -8.70 -20.23
CA ALA A 226 1.22 -7.79 -20.61
C ALA A 226 2.57 -8.53 -20.74
N LYS A 227 2.81 -9.54 -19.90
CA LYS A 227 4.01 -10.40 -20.01
C LYS A 227 4.07 -11.20 -21.31
N LYS A 228 2.91 -11.47 -21.91
CA LYS A 228 2.78 -12.17 -23.18
C LYS A 228 2.81 -11.21 -24.38
N GLY A 229 2.86 -9.89 -24.11
CA GLY A 229 2.88 -8.86 -25.14
C GLY A 229 1.51 -8.44 -25.65
N ASP A 230 0.42 -8.70 -24.92
CA ASP A 230 -0.92 -8.30 -25.31
C ASP A 230 -1.00 -6.78 -25.52
N PRO A 231 -1.44 -6.30 -26.72
CA PRO A 231 -1.41 -4.89 -27.07
C PRO A 231 -2.29 -4.02 -26.17
N LEU A 232 -3.46 -4.51 -25.75
CA LEU A 232 -4.37 -3.78 -24.87
C LEU A 232 -3.79 -3.65 -23.47
N ALA A 233 -3.20 -4.73 -22.94
CA ALA A 233 -2.55 -4.71 -21.64
C ALA A 233 -1.39 -3.70 -21.60
N LEU A 234 -0.54 -3.69 -22.62
CA LEU A 234 0.58 -2.75 -22.76
C LEU A 234 0.09 -1.30 -22.90
N TYR A 235 -0.95 -1.08 -23.72
CA TYR A 235 -1.58 0.24 -23.88
C TYR A 235 -2.12 0.75 -22.53
N VAL A 236 -2.85 -0.07 -21.78
CA VAL A 236 -3.44 0.32 -20.51
C VAL A 236 -2.34 0.64 -19.48
N PHE A 237 -1.27 -0.14 -19.38
CA PHE A 237 -0.16 0.20 -18.49
C PHE A 237 0.56 1.50 -18.89
N ASN A 238 0.70 1.78 -20.18
CA ASN A 238 1.24 3.07 -20.65
C ASN A 238 0.33 4.23 -20.23
N LEU A 239 -0.99 4.06 -20.38
CA LEU A 239 -1.99 5.05 -19.96
C LEU A 239 -1.95 5.29 -18.45
N ILE A 240 -1.91 4.23 -17.64
CA ILE A 240 -1.72 4.30 -16.19
C ILE A 240 -0.44 5.07 -15.85
N GLY A 241 0.67 4.76 -16.53
CA GLY A 241 1.93 5.47 -16.36
C GLY A 241 1.85 6.95 -16.66
N THR A 242 1.07 7.33 -17.67
CA THR A 242 0.83 8.75 -18.00
C THR A 242 0.13 9.47 -16.85
N TYR A 243 -0.97 8.94 -16.34
CA TYR A 243 -1.72 9.58 -15.25
C TYR A 243 -0.95 9.58 -13.92
N LEU A 244 -0.29 8.46 -13.57
CA LEU A 244 0.59 8.43 -12.40
C LEU A 244 1.71 9.46 -12.52
N GLY A 245 2.29 9.60 -13.72
CA GLY A 245 3.35 10.57 -13.99
C GLY A 245 2.89 12.02 -13.83
N ILE A 246 1.64 12.36 -14.23
CA ILE A 246 1.06 13.68 -13.98
C ILE A 246 0.96 13.95 -12.47
N GLY A 247 0.34 13.04 -11.72
CA GLY A 247 0.20 13.22 -10.27
C GLY A 247 1.56 13.24 -9.55
N ILE A 248 2.51 12.41 -9.96
CA ILE A 248 3.86 12.40 -9.37
C ILE A 248 4.62 13.69 -9.71
N ALA A 249 4.42 14.27 -10.89
CA ALA A 249 5.04 15.56 -11.24
C ALA A 249 4.55 16.69 -10.32
N ASP A 250 3.26 16.73 -9.99
CA ASP A 250 2.72 17.67 -9.00
C ASP A 250 3.38 17.47 -7.63
N LEU A 251 3.50 16.21 -7.19
CA LEU A 251 4.16 15.88 -5.93
C LEU A 251 5.66 16.23 -5.94
N VAL A 252 6.34 16.05 -7.07
CA VAL A 252 7.74 16.47 -7.25
C VAL A 252 7.87 17.99 -7.09
N ASN A 253 6.97 18.76 -7.69
CA ASN A 253 6.96 20.23 -7.56
C ASN A 253 6.65 20.69 -6.13
N ILE A 254 5.92 19.91 -5.33
CA ILE A 254 5.55 20.24 -3.94
C ILE A 254 6.65 19.83 -2.95
N PHE A 255 7.20 18.61 -3.10
CA PHE A 255 8.09 18.00 -2.10
C PHE A 255 9.57 18.04 -2.47
N ASN A 256 9.91 18.24 -3.76
CA ASN A 256 11.28 18.15 -4.27
C ASN A 256 12.03 16.93 -3.72
N PRO A 257 11.53 15.70 -3.96
CA PRO A 257 12.03 14.50 -3.30
C PRO A 257 13.32 13.99 -3.94
N GLU A 258 14.19 13.37 -3.13
CA GLU A 258 15.36 12.60 -3.59
C GLU A 258 14.94 11.28 -4.25
N ALA A 259 13.79 10.73 -3.81
CA ALA A 259 13.29 9.46 -4.32
C ALA A 259 11.76 9.40 -4.37
N VAL A 260 11.26 8.63 -5.34
CA VAL A 260 9.86 8.20 -5.47
C VAL A 260 9.82 6.68 -5.35
N ILE A 261 9.08 6.17 -4.36
CA ILE A 261 8.97 4.74 -4.09
C ILE A 261 7.55 4.27 -4.43
N LEU A 262 7.43 3.24 -5.25
CA LEU A 262 6.16 2.64 -5.62
C LEU A 262 5.98 1.32 -4.85
N GLY A 263 4.93 1.24 -4.06
CA GLY A 263 4.54 0.04 -3.31
C GLY A 263 3.17 -0.48 -3.72
N GLY A 264 2.69 -1.50 -2.99
CA GLY A 264 1.40 -2.14 -3.25
C GLY A 264 1.45 -3.15 -4.41
N GLY A 265 0.40 -3.96 -4.54
CA GLY A 265 0.38 -5.09 -5.47
C GLY A 265 0.58 -4.72 -6.94
N LEU A 266 0.12 -3.54 -7.38
CA LEU A 266 0.29 -3.08 -8.75
C LEU A 266 1.75 -2.71 -9.07
N SER A 267 2.58 -2.40 -8.07
CA SER A 267 4.00 -2.07 -8.27
C SER A 267 4.80 -3.22 -8.90
N SER A 268 4.33 -4.47 -8.79
CA SER A 268 4.93 -5.63 -9.46
C SER A 268 4.90 -5.52 -11.00
N ALA A 269 3.98 -4.69 -11.55
CA ALA A 269 3.89 -4.40 -12.98
C ALA A 269 4.65 -3.13 -13.39
N SER A 270 5.42 -2.52 -12.48
CA SER A 270 6.07 -1.21 -12.70
C SER A 270 6.92 -1.13 -13.96
N GLN A 271 7.54 -2.20 -14.39
CA GLN A 271 8.32 -2.25 -15.63
C GLN A 271 7.55 -1.77 -16.87
N TYR A 272 6.21 -1.88 -16.87
CA TYR A 272 5.36 -1.49 -18.00
C TYR A 272 4.88 -0.05 -17.94
N PHE A 273 4.91 0.60 -16.77
CA PHE A 273 4.42 1.97 -16.62
C PHE A 273 5.44 2.96 -16.03
N LEU A 274 6.51 2.49 -15.38
CA LEU A 274 7.53 3.37 -14.80
C LEU A 274 8.27 4.24 -15.84
N PRO A 275 8.61 3.74 -17.05
CA PRO A 275 9.22 4.59 -18.07
C PRO A 275 8.32 5.79 -18.43
N GLN A 276 7.02 5.56 -18.51
CA GLN A 276 6.06 6.61 -18.81
C GLN A 276 5.88 7.60 -17.66
N ILE A 277 5.91 7.12 -16.40
CA ILE A 277 5.96 8.00 -15.22
C ILE A 277 7.15 8.95 -15.34
N ILE A 278 8.35 8.41 -15.54
CA ILE A 278 9.58 9.20 -15.63
C ILE A 278 9.47 10.24 -16.77
N HIS A 279 8.96 9.82 -17.94
CA HIS A 279 8.75 10.73 -19.07
C HIS A 279 7.84 11.90 -18.69
N GLN A 280 6.71 11.66 -18.04
CA GLN A 280 5.78 12.71 -17.63
C GLN A 280 6.37 13.62 -16.56
N VAL A 281 7.08 13.07 -15.56
CA VAL A 281 7.75 13.88 -14.54
C VAL A 281 8.79 14.80 -15.18
N GLN A 282 9.62 14.30 -16.10
CA GLN A 282 10.60 15.10 -16.84
C GLN A 282 9.94 16.23 -17.66
N LYS A 283 8.76 15.99 -18.19
CA LYS A 283 8.02 16.95 -19.00
C LYS A 283 7.31 18.02 -18.17
N LEU A 284 6.73 17.67 -17.02
CA LEU A 284 5.77 18.49 -16.28
C LEU A 284 6.36 19.13 -15.01
N SER A 285 7.45 18.59 -14.48
CA SER A 285 8.08 19.20 -13.31
C SER A 285 8.94 20.40 -13.70
N LEU A 286 9.06 21.34 -12.75
CA LEU A 286 9.88 22.53 -12.91
C LEU A 286 11.37 22.18 -13.02
N GLU A 287 12.13 23.02 -13.75
CA GLU A 287 13.58 22.88 -13.82
C GLU A 287 14.20 22.93 -12.44
N GLY A 288 15.21 22.08 -12.20
CA GLY A 288 15.86 21.91 -10.91
C GLY A 288 15.14 20.98 -9.94
N MET A 289 13.86 20.62 -10.18
CA MET A 289 13.08 19.71 -9.32
C MET A 289 13.09 18.27 -9.84
N LYS A 290 13.24 18.08 -11.14
CA LYS A 290 13.14 16.79 -11.84
C LYS A 290 14.46 16.03 -11.95
N GLU A 291 15.58 16.67 -11.57
CA GLU A 291 16.91 16.10 -11.72
C GLU A 291 17.24 15.17 -10.55
N ASN A 292 17.98 14.09 -10.86
CA ASN A 292 18.51 13.15 -9.87
C ASN A 292 17.49 12.39 -8.99
N ILE A 293 16.20 12.43 -9.34
CA ILE A 293 15.19 11.65 -8.62
C ILE A 293 15.43 10.15 -8.84
N ARG A 294 15.46 9.38 -7.75
CA ARG A 294 15.52 7.92 -7.78
C ARG A 294 14.12 7.33 -7.79
N TYR A 295 13.82 6.51 -8.78
CA TYR A 295 12.55 5.77 -8.87
C TYR A 295 12.78 4.31 -8.49
N MET A 296 12.03 3.82 -7.53
CA MET A 296 12.21 2.48 -6.96
C MET A 296 10.86 1.85 -6.63
N THR A 297 10.85 0.54 -6.52
CA THR A 297 9.75 -0.19 -5.87
C THR A 297 10.12 -0.50 -4.41
N THR A 298 9.13 -0.85 -3.59
CA THR A 298 9.36 -1.28 -2.20
C THR A 298 10.29 -2.49 -2.14
N LYS A 299 11.21 -2.47 -1.18
CA LYS A 299 12.22 -3.54 -1.01
C LYS A 299 11.58 -4.86 -0.57
N HIS A 300 10.59 -4.80 0.29
CA HIS A 300 9.94 -5.99 0.86
C HIS A 300 8.60 -6.32 0.21
N GLY A 301 8.28 -5.63 -0.90
CA GLY A 301 7.05 -5.85 -1.67
C GLY A 301 5.80 -5.72 -0.80
N ASP A 302 4.95 -6.71 -0.87
CA ASP A 302 3.67 -6.74 -0.18
C ASP A 302 3.76 -6.80 1.37
N TYR A 303 4.93 -7.05 1.95
CA TYR A 303 5.11 -7.10 3.41
C TYR A 303 5.56 -5.79 4.03
N THR A 304 5.77 -4.75 3.21
CA THR A 304 6.31 -3.46 3.67
C THR A 304 5.43 -2.82 4.76
N ALA A 305 4.10 -2.82 4.60
CA ALA A 305 3.18 -2.27 5.58
C ALA A 305 3.18 -3.09 6.89
N ALA A 306 3.24 -4.42 6.81
CA ALA A 306 3.35 -5.26 8.00
C ALA A 306 4.66 -5.01 8.78
N ILE A 307 5.79 -4.82 8.08
CA ILE A 307 7.08 -4.43 8.69
C ILE A 307 6.96 -3.08 9.39
N GLY A 308 6.31 -2.11 8.76
CA GLY A 308 6.11 -0.80 9.36
C GLY A 308 5.14 -0.82 10.54
N ALA A 309 4.10 -1.63 10.50
CA ALA A 309 3.20 -1.84 11.64
C ALA A 309 3.96 -2.44 12.84
N ALA A 310 4.85 -3.41 12.60
CA ALA A 310 5.73 -3.94 13.63
C ALA A 310 6.66 -2.86 14.21
N LYS A 311 7.25 -2.01 13.36
CA LYS A 311 8.11 -0.91 13.80
C LYS A 311 7.35 0.10 14.62
N TYR A 312 6.13 0.47 14.22
CA TYR A 312 5.27 1.36 14.97
C TYR A 312 4.96 0.81 16.37
N ALA A 313 4.62 -0.47 16.48
CA ALA A 313 4.42 -1.13 17.76
C ALA A 313 5.69 -1.10 18.62
N LEU A 314 6.86 -1.43 18.03
CA LEU A 314 8.17 -1.40 18.71
C LEU A 314 8.52 -0.01 19.28
N GLU A 315 8.12 1.06 18.65
CA GLU A 315 8.39 2.44 19.10
C GLU A 315 7.39 2.93 20.14
N THR A 316 6.27 2.23 20.31
CA THR A 316 5.17 2.64 21.17
C THR A 316 5.15 1.87 22.51
N ILE A 317 5.78 0.66 22.61
CA ILE A 317 5.90 -0.14 23.84
C ILE A 317 6.92 0.43 24.84
#